data_abba83294d735b1af2a67cbd57830bad
#
_entry.id   abba83294d735b1af2a67cbd57830bad
#
_cell.length_a   1.000
_cell.length_b   1.000
_cell.length_c   1.000
_cell.angle_alpha   90.00
_cell.angle_beta   90.00
_cell.angle_gamma   90.00
#
_symmetry.space_group_name_H-M   'P 1'
#
loop_
_entity.id
_entity.type
_entity.pdbx_description
1 polymer ?
#
loop_
_entity_poly.entity_id
_entity_poly.type
_entity_poly.pdbx_seq_one_letter_code
_entity_poly.pdbx_strand_id
1 'polypeptide(L)'
;MLNIVLVEPEIPMNTGNIARTCAATRSRLHLVKPLGFDISDRAVKRAGLDYWPMVDLRVYENLDEFFARNPSPDLWLATTKAPRDYTKARFLPGCWLMFGKETAGLPEQLRRRYYDRCVRIPMREDARSLNLANSVAVLAYEALRQQGFPGLSGTGEMGGAGYP
;
A
#
# COMPACT_ATOMS: atom_id res chain seq x y z
N MET A 1 -12.06 6.18 1.17
CA MET A 1 -10.69 6.39 0.60
C MET A 1 -9.72 5.65 1.49
N LEU A 2 -8.84 4.80 0.95
CA LEU A 2 -7.79 4.11 1.70
C LEU A 2 -6.55 5.00 1.85
N ASN A 3 -5.74 4.72 2.87
CA ASN A 3 -4.44 5.33 3.07
C ASN A 3 -3.37 4.22 2.98
N ILE A 4 -2.50 4.29 2.00
CA ILE A 4 -1.38 3.37 1.80
C ILE A 4 -0.12 4.01 2.33
N VAL A 5 0.56 3.37 3.29
CA VAL A 5 1.76 3.89 3.93
C VAL A 5 2.94 2.99 3.61
N LEU A 6 3.99 3.56 3.04
CA LEU A 6 5.26 2.88 2.80
C LEU A 6 6.31 3.45 3.75
N VAL A 7 6.86 2.59 4.60
CA VAL A 7 7.90 2.95 5.55
C VAL A 7 9.25 2.60 4.94
N GLU A 8 10.06 3.61 4.68
CA GLU A 8 11.41 3.51 4.12
C GLU A 8 11.48 2.67 2.83
N PRO A 9 10.62 2.92 1.81
CA PRO A 9 10.66 2.14 0.58
C PRO A 9 12.00 2.33 -0.15
N GLU A 10 12.54 1.22 -0.68
CA GLU A 10 13.91 1.20 -1.24
C GLU A 10 13.90 1.18 -2.77
N ILE A 11 12.89 0.60 -3.40
CA ILE A 11 12.86 0.34 -4.84
C ILE A 11 11.89 1.29 -5.54
N PRO A 12 12.38 2.21 -6.40
CA PRO A 12 11.53 3.20 -7.06
C PRO A 12 10.44 2.58 -7.95
N MET A 13 10.72 1.44 -8.60
CA MET A 13 9.74 0.73 -9.43
C MET A 13 8.54 0.21 -8.61
N ASN A 14 8.77 -0.26 -7.39
CA ASN A 14 7.68 -0.68 -6.51
C ASN A 14 6.81 0.51 -6.12
N THR A 15 7.44 1.61 -5.70
CA THR A 15 6.72 2.83 -5.35
C THR A 15 5.93 3.38 -6.54
N GLY A 16 6.47 3.29 -7.73
CA GLY A 16 5.78 3.65 -8.96
C GLY A 16 4.53 2.83 -9.25
N ASN A 17 4.64 1.53 -9.15
CA ASN A 17 3.50 0.62 -9.33
C ASN A 17 2.43 0.84 -8.23
N ILE A 18 2.87 1.12 -7.00
CA ILE A 18 1.95 1.44 -5.90
C ILE A 18 1.25 2.78 -6.15
N ALA A 19 1.96 3.80 -6.63
CA ALA A 19 1.37 5.07 -7.01
C ALA A 19 0.27 4.89 -8.07
N ARG A 20 0.51 4.04 -9.09
CA ARG A 20 -0.50 3.66 -10.08
C ARG A 20 -1.72 2.99 -9.45
N THR A 21 -1.50 2.05 -8.52
CA THR A 21 -2.60 1.43 -7.77
C THR A 21 -3.38 2.48 -6.97
N CYS A 22 -2.70 3.41 -6.29
CA CYS A 22 -3.34 4.49 -5.55
C CYS A 22 -4.16 5.40 -6.46
N ALA A 23 -3.64 5.78 -7.62
CA ALA A 23 -4.37 6.57 -8.62
C ALA A 23 -5.63 5.83 -9.11
N ALA A 24 -5.50 4.56 -9.48
CA ALA A 24 -6.60 3.74 -9.97
C ALA A 24 -7.71 3.50 -8.92
N THR A 25 -7.37 3.50 -7.65
CA THR A 25 -8.28 3.23 -6.53
C THR A 25 -8.70 4.47 -5.75
N ARG A 26 -8.25 5.66 -6.16
CA ARG A 26 -8.42 6.91 -5.42
C ARG A 26 -7.94 6.84 -3.97
N SER A 27 -6.89 6.04 -3.74
CA SER A 27 -6.25 5.92 -2.43
C SER A 27 -5.16 6.97 -2.26
N ARG A 28 -4.90 7.38 -1.03
CA ARG A 28 -3.79 8.28 -0.69
C ARG A 28 -2.51 7.49 -0.47
N LEU A 29 -1.39 8.00 -0.97
CA LEU A 29 -0.07 7.44 -0.75
C LEU A 29 0.72 8.26 0.27
N HIS A 30 1.24 7.58 1.29
CA HIS A 30 2.09 8.16 2.32
C HIS A 30 3.47 7.51 2.25
N LEU A 31 4.53 8.30 2.13
CA LEU A 31 5.91 7.87 2.15
C LEU A 31 6.59 8.34 3.43
N VAL A 32 7.16 7.43 4.19
CA VAL A 32 7.95 7.73 5.39
C VAL A 32 9.42 7.52 5.05
N LYS A 33 10.23 8.58 5.19
CA LYS A 33 11.66 8.55 4.90
C LYS A 33 12.45 7.74 5.98
N PRO A 34 13.72 7.32 5.64
CA PRO A 34 14.45 7.59 4.40
C PRO A 34 13.91 6.78 3.21
N LEU A 35 14.04 7.34 2.00
CA LEU A 35 13.70 6.65 0.76
C LEU A 35 14.98 6.17 0.09
N GLY A 36 14.96 4.98 -0.51
CA GLY A 36 16.07 4.46 -1.29
C GLY A 36 16.24 5.10 -2.68
N PHE A 37 15.46 6.16 -2.99
CA PHE A 37 15.43 6.84 -4.28
C PHE A 37 15.05 8.32 -4.09
N ASP A 38 15.30 9.11 -5.15
CA ASP A 38 14.88 10.51 -5.20
C ASP A 38 13.47 10.62 -5.80
N ILE A 39 12.55 11.29 -5.07
CA ILE A 39 11.20 11.59 -5.55
C ILE A 39 11.19 12.80 -6.51
N SER A 40 12.35 13.37 -6.85
CA SER A 40 12.41 14.46 -7.83
C SER A 40 11.75 14.02 -9.15
N ASP A 41 11.11 14.93 -9.85
CA ASP A 41 10.37 14.70 -11.09
C ASP A 41 11.11 13.83 -12.12
N ARG A 42 12.43 13.89 -12.14
CA ARG A 42 13.25 13.15 -13.11
C ARG A 42 13.34 11.65 -12.81
N ALA A 43 13.52 11.29 -11.54
CA ALA A 43 13.56 9.88 -11.12
C ALA A 43 12.17 9.24 -11.26
N VAL A 44 11.14 9.97 -10.90
CA VAL A 44 9.74 9.60 -11.01
C VAL A 44 9.33 9.39 -12.47
N LYS A 45 9.68 10.30 -13.37
CA LYS A 45 9.42 10.19 -14.82
C LYS A 45 10.12 8.99 -15.46
N ARG A 46 11.36 8.67 -15.05
CA ARG A 46 12.09 7.50 -15.54
C ARG A 46 11.47 6.17 -15.10
N ALA A 47 10.78 6.14 -13.97
CA ALA A 47 10.07 4.97 -13.50
C ALA A 47 8.70 4.75 -14.19
N GLY A 48 8.34 5.57 -15.21
CA GLY A 48 7.09 5.46 -15.96
C GLY A 48 5.87 5.93 -15.17
N LEU A 49 6.04 6.93 -14.29
CA LEU A 49 5.03 7.38 -13.36
C LEU A 49 4.15 8.50 -13.95
N ASP A 50 3.51 8.27 -15.09
CA ASP A 50 2.50 9.18 -15.68
C ASP A 50 1.33 9.44 -14.71
N TYR A 51 1.16 8.56 -13.73
CA TYR A 51 0.11 8.64 -12.70
C TYR A 51 0.49 9.49 -11.49
N TRP A 52 1.77 9.88 -11.34
CA TRP A 52 2.24 10.61 -10.17
C TRP A 52 1.48 11.92 -9.89
N PRO A 53 1.17 12.76 -10.90
CA PRO A 53 0.37 13.96 -10.68
C PRO A 53 -1.05 13.69 -10.19
N MET A 54 -1.55 12.48 -10.38
CA MET A 54 -2.91 12.07 -10.00
C MET A 54 -3.00 11.50 -8.58
N VAL A 55 -1.85 11.28 -7.92
CA VAL A 55 -1.79 10.66 -6.58
C VAL A 55 -1.80 11.74 -5.50
N ASP A 56 -2.72 11.62 -4.54
CA ASP A 56 -2.64 12.42 -3.30
C ASP A 56 -1.46 11.88 -2.46
N LEU A 57 -0.29 12.49 -2.64
CA LEU A 57 0.96 12.09 -2.02
C LEU A 57 1.24 12.91 -0.77
N ARG A 58 1.64 12.20 0.31
CA ARG A 58 2.16 12.79 1.55
C ARG A 58 3.52 12.20 1.87
N VAL A 59 4.45 13.04 2.29
CA VAL A 59 5.82 12.63 2.67
C VAL A 59 6.09 13.06 4.10
N TYR A 60 6.76 12.20 4.85
CA TYR A 60 7.12 12.40 6.26
C TYR A 60 8.61 12.13 6.44
N GLU A 61 9.26 12.90 7.29
CA GLU A 61 10.69 12.74 7.57
C GLU A 61 11.00 11.45 8.33
N ASN A 62 10.05 10.98 9.16
CA ASN A 62 10.19 9.75 9.94
C ASN A 62 8.82 9.29 10.46
N LEU A 63 8.80 8.13 11.14
CA LEU A 63 7.60 7.58 11.76
C LEU A 63 7.03 8.47 12.87
N ASP A 64 7.86 9.21 13.60
CA ASP A 64 7.39 10.09 14.66
C ASP A 64 6.56 11.25 14.08
N GLU A 65 7.04 11.87 13.01
CA GLU A 65 6.27 12.88 12.28
C GLU A 65 4.98 12.29 11.70
N PHE A 66 5.06 11.07 11.14
CA PHE A 66 3.88 10.40 10.61
C PHE A 66 2.80 10.25 11.68
N PHE A 67 3.14 9.73 12.86
CA PHE A 67 2.17 9.55 13.94
C PHE A 67 1.73 10.86 14.58
N ALA A 68 2.59 11.87 14.65
CA ALA A 68 2.21 13.19 15.16
C ALA A 68 1.16 13.88 14.27
N ARG A 69 1.31 13.73 12.94
CA ARG A 69 0.37 14.33 11.96
C ARG A 69 -0.89 13.50 11.73
N ASN A 70 -0.89 12.23 12.12
CA ASN A 70 -2.01 11.31 11.94
C ASN A 70 -2.31 10.59 13.26
N PRO A 71 -2.90 11.29 14.25
CA PRO A 71 -3.17 10.70 15.55
C PRO A 71 -4.25 9.62 15.45
N SER A 72 -3.98 8.45 16.05
CA SER A 72 -4.91 7.32 16.15
C SER A 72 -5.50 6.82 14.80
N PRO A 73 -4.69 6.53 13.78
CA PRO A 73 -5.19 5.98 12.53
C PRO A 73 -5.73 4.56 12.75
N ASP A 74 -6.80 4.18 12.01
CA ASP A 74 -7.25 2.76 11.96
C ASP A 74 -6.24 1.96 11.12
N LEU A 75 -5.13 1.60 11.75
CA LEU A 75 -3.91 1.13 11.11
C LEU A 75 -3.84 -0.40 11.10
N TRP A 76 -3.54 -0.95 9.91
CA TRP A 76 -3.21 -2.34 9.69
C TRP A 76 -1.80 -2.48 9.14
N LEU A 77 -1.01 -3.37 9.71
CA LEU A 77 0.39 -3.61 9.34
C LEU A 77 0.52 -4.89 8.52
N ALA A 78 0.99 -4.76 7.28
CA ALA A 78 1.30 -5.90 6.43
C ALA A 78 2.69 -6.45 6.75
N THR A 79 2.77 -7.68 7.24
CA THR A 79 4.05 -8.32 7.56
C THR A 79 3.95 -9.84 7.45
N THR A 80 5.00 -10.49 6.96
CA THR A 80 5.09 -11.96 6.90
C THR A 80 5.13 -12.62 8.28
N LYS A 81 5.36 -11.81 9.34
CA LYS A 81 5.45 -12.26 10.75
C LYS A 81 4.13 -12.11 11.51
N ALA A 82 3.04 -11.77 10.82
CA ALA A 82 1.74 -11.61 11.47
C ALA A 82 1.13 -12.96 11.91
N PRO A 83 0.37 -12.97 13.01
CA PRO A 83 -0.24 -14.19 13.55
C PRO A 83 -1.48 -14.65 12.77
N ARG A 84 -2.03 -13.78 11.91
CA ARG A 84 -3.25 -14.05 11.15
C ARG A 84 -3.14 -13.63 9.69
N ASP A 85 -3.89 -14.27 8.84
CA ASP A 85 -4.03 -13.84 7.44
C ASP A 85 -4.96 -12.63 7.30
N TYR A 86 -4.80 -11.90 6.21
CA TYR A 86 -5.51 -10.64 5.97
C TYR A 86 -7.02 -10.80 5.79
N THR A 87 -7.50 -11.99 5.44
CA THR A 87 -8.93 -12.22 5.21
C THR A 87 -9.74 -12.19 6.51
N LYS A 88 -9.05 -12.31 7.66
CA LYS A 88 -9.65 -12.22 9.00
C LYS A 88 -9.66 -10.79 9.56
N ALA A 89 -9.09 -9.84 8.84
CA ALA A 89 -9.13 -8.44 9.20
C ALA A 89 -10.41 -7.78 8.69
N ARG A 90 -10.95 -6.83 9.47
CA ARG A 90 -12.06 -5.99 9.05
C ARG A 90 -11.53 -4.60 8.69
N PHE A 91 -11.44 -4.32 7.41
CA PHE A 91 -10.96 -3.05 6.89
C PHE A 91 -12.12 -2.03 6.79
N LEU A 92 -12.14 -1.07 7.69
CA LEU A 92 -13.15 -0.02 7.71
C LEU A 92 -12.87 1.06 6.66
N PRO A 93 -13.90 1.84 6.23
CA PRO A 93 -13.68 3.00 5.37
C PRO A 93 -12.68 3.99 6.00
N GLY A 94 -11.68 4.38 5.21
CA GLY A 94 -10.61 5.27 5.70
C GLY A 94 -9.47 4.57 6.43
N CYS A 95 -9.44 3.23 6.48
CA CYS A 95 -8.35 2.49 7.12
C CYS A 95 -6.99 2.77 6.45
N TRP A 96 -5.94 2.50 7.20
CA TRP A 96 -4.56 2.69 6.83
C TRP A 96 -3.87 1.34 6.69
N LEU A 97 -3.26 1.10 5.54
CA LEU A 97 -2.49 -0.11 5.26
C LEU A 97 -1.01 0.25 5.22
N MET A 98 -0.24 -0.22 6.18
CA MET A 98 1.17 0.11 6.33
C MET A 98 2.06 -1.06 5.92
N PHE A 99 3.06 -0.75 5.11
CA PHE A 99 4.03 -1.70 4.56
C PHE A 99 5.44 -1.21 4.87
N GLY A 100 6.35 -2.15 5.14
CA GLY A 100 7.75 -1.85 5.39
C GLY A 100 8.60 -1.92 4.13
N LYS A 101 9.87 -1.60 4.28
CA LYS A 101 10.86 -1.67 3.22
C LYS A 101 11.08 -3.11 2.71
N GLU A 102 11.52 -3.21 1.48
CA GLU A 102 11.62 -4.48 0.75
C GLU A 102 12.58 -5.47 1.42
N THR A 103 13.68 -4.98 1.99
CA THR A 103 14.73 -5.84 2.57
C THR A 103 14.43 -6.34 3.99
N ALA A 104 13.80 -5.51 4.84
CA ALA A 104 13.65 -5.80 6.26
C ALA A 104 12.20 -5.75 6.79
N GLY A 105 11.25 -5.27 5.97
CA GLY A 105 9.87 -5.07 6.38
C GLY A 105 9.71 -3.95 7.42
N LEU A 106 8.67 -4.03 8.23
CA LEU A 106 8.37 -3.05 9.26
C LEU A 106 9.24 -3.24 10.51
N PRO A 107 9.62 -2.15 11.22
CA PRO A 107 10.34 -2.21 12.48
C PRO A 107 9.67 -3.13 13.51
N GLU A 108 10.46 -3.88 14.26
CA GLU A 108 9.95 -4.84 15.24
C GLU A 108 9.12 -4.17 16.33
N GLN A 109 9.58 -3.03 16.86
CA GLN A 109 8.86 -2.30 17.89
C GLN A 109 7.47 -1.88 17.41
N LEU A 110 7.34 -1.46 16.14
CA LEU A 110 6.06 -1.09 15.55
C LEU A 110 5.14 -2.30 15.43
N ARG A 111 5.65 -3.46 14.97
CA ARG A 111 4.87 -4.71 14.88
C ARG A 111 4.42 -5.21 16.26
N ARG A 112 5.23 -5.06 17.29
CA ARG A 112 4.86 -5.40 18.69
C ARG A 112 3.76 -4.47 19.20
N ARG A 113 3.90 -3.16 18.98
CA ARG A 113 2.90 -2.15 19.40
C ARG A 113 1.52 -2.41 18.77
N TYR A 114 1.49 -2.84 17.52
CA TYR A 114 0.27 -3.08 16.75
C TYR A 114 0.04 -4.58 16.47
N TYR A 115 0.44 -5.47 17.40
CA TYR A 115 0.41 -6.91 17.18
C TYR A 115 -0.95 -7.42 16.68
N ASP A 116 -2.05 -6.98 17.29
CA ASP A 116 -3.41 -7.36 16.92
C ASP A 116 -3.90 -6.74 15.60
N ARG A 117 -3.13 -5.84 15.05
CA ARG A 117 -3.37 -5.18 13.76
C ARG A 117 -2.38 -5.63 12.68
N CYS A 118 -1.56 -6.64 12.97
CA CYS A 118 -0.69 -7.25 11.97
C CYS A 118 -1.45 -8.31 11.17
N VAL A 119 -1.29 -8.26 9.85
CA VAL A 119 -1.85 -9.22 8.91
C VAL A 119 -0.80 -9.70 7.92
N ARG A 120 -0.95 -10.95 7.44
CA ARG A 120 -0.09 -11.51 6.40
C ARG A 120 -0.88 -11.93 5.19
N ILE A 121 -0.25 -11.92 4.04
CA ILE A 121 -0.72 -12.61 2.84
C ILE A 121 -0.23 -14.06 2.95
N PRO A 122 -1.11 -15.07 2.84
CA PRO A 122 -0.69 -16.47 2.82
C PRO A 122 0.28 -16.75 1.68
N MET A 123 1.34 -17.49 1.99
CA MET A 123 2.36 -17.92 1.03
C MET A 123 2.81 -19.33 1.38
N ARG A 124 3.49 -20.00 0.46
CA ARG A 124 4.18 -21.25 0.74
C ARG A 124 5.23 -21.03 1.85
N GLU A 125 5.53 -22.07 2.62
CA GLU A 125 6.45 -21.99 3.76
C GLU A 125 7.88 -21.60 3.36
N ASP A 126 8.31 -22.02 2.17
CA ASP A 126 9.61 -21.75 1.58
C ASP A 126 9.73 -20.37 0.91
N ALA A 127 8.59 -19.66 0.74
CA ALA A 127 8.58 -18.32 0.18
C ALA A 127 8.91 -17.25 1.24
N ARG A 128 9.88 -16.38 0.92
CA ARG A 128 10.32 -15.32 1.86
C ARG A 128 9.33 -14.17 1.96
N SER A 129 8.91 -13.64 0.82
CA SER A 129 7.97 -12.50 0.72
C SER A 129 7.42 -12.39 -0.70
N LEU A 130 6.31 -11.68 -0.84
CA LEU A 130 5.84 -11.18 -2.13
C LEU A 130 6.51 -9.83 -2.45
N ASN A 131 6.53 -9.48 -3.73
CA ASN A 131 6.88 -8.13 -4.16
C ASN A 131 6.01 -7.10 -3.43
N LEU A 132 6.61 -5.96 -3.02
CA LEU A 132 5.91 -4.94 -2.25
C LEU A 132 4.69 -4.38 -2.97
N ALA A 133 4.79 -4.06 -4.26
CA ALA A 133 3.66 -3.52 -5.02
C ALA A 133 2.52 -4.54 -5.17
N ASN A 134 2.84 -5.83 -5.33
CA ASN A 134 1.84 -6.89 -5.35
C ASN A 134 1.14 -7.02 -3.98
N SER A 135 1.91 -6.96 -2.89
CA SER A 135 1.34 -7.01 -1.54
C SER A 135 0.38 -5.86 -1.27
N VAL A 136 0.75 -4.65 -1.70
CA VAL A 136 -0.12 -3.47 -1.61
C VAL A 136 -1.39 -3.66 -2.42
N ALA A 137 -1.29 -4.14 -3.66
CA ALA A 137 -2.46 -4.36 -4.52
C ALA A 137 -3.42 -5.39 -3.90
N VAL A 138 -2.91 -6.52 -3.40
CA VAL A 138 -3.74 -7.56 -2.75
C VAL A 138 -4.52 -6.99 -1.56
N LEU A 139 -3.84 -6.31 -0.62
CA LEU A 139 -4.51 -5.80 0.57
C LEU A 139 -5.44 -4.62 0.25
N ALA A 140 -5.04 -3.73 -0.65
CA ALA A 140 -5.87 -2.59 -1.06
C ALA A 140 -7.19 -3.05 -1.70
N TYR A 141 -7.13 -4.00 -2.63
CA TYR A 141 -8.33 -4.53 -3.27
C TYR A 141 -9.19 -5.37 -2.33
N GLU A 142 -8.61 -6.08 -1.38
CA GLU A 142 -9.41 -6.75 -0.33
C GLU A 142 -10.12 -5.73 0.56
N ALA A 143 -9.43 -4.68 0.99
CA ALA A 143 -10.06 -3.61 1.77
C ALA A 143 -11.19 -2.93 1.00
N LEU A 144 -10.98 -2.64 -0.29
CA LEU A 144 -12.00 -2.07 -1.17
C LEU A 144 -13.16 -3.04 -1.42
N ARG A 145 -12.90 -4.34 -1.58
CA ARG A 145 -13.93 -5.37 -1.72
C ARG A 145 -14.85 -5.41 -0.50
N GLN A 146 -14.29 -5.36 0.71
CA GLN A 146 -15.08 -5.32 1.95
C GLN A 146 -15.96 -4.07 2.05
N GLN A 147 -15.55 -2.97 1.39
CA GLN A 147 -16.28 -1.70 1.37
C GLN A 147 -17.21 -1.55 0.14
N GLY A 148 -17.32 -2.57 -0.73
CA GLY A 148 -18.15 -2.52 -1.93
C GLY A 148 -17.60 -1.64 -3.06
N PHE A 149 -16.28 -1.43 -3.14
CA PHE A 149 -15.58 -0.65 -4.18
C PHE A 149 -16.15 0.76 -4.37
N PRO A 150 -16.23 1.61 -3.33
CA PRO A 150 -16.89 2.90 -3.39
C PRO A 150 -16.27 3.83 -4.44
N GLY A 151 -17.06 4.27 -5.41
CA GLY A 151 -16.64 5.18 -6.47
C GLY A 151 -15.72 4.56 -7.54
N LEU A 152 -15.63 3.23 -7.59
CA LEU A 152 -14.94 2.50 -8.64
C LEU A 152 -15.94 1.83 -9.58
N SER A 153 -15.61 1.76 -10.88
CA SER A 153 -16.42 1.01 -11.86
C SER A 153 -16.09 -0.48 -11.79
N GLY A 154 -17.10 -1.31 -11.61
CA GLY A 154 -16.99 -2.77 -11.67
C GLY A 154 -17.37 -3.35 -13.04
N THR A 155 -17.76 -2.52 -14.00
CA THR A 155 -18.16 -2.92 -15.36
C THR A 155 -17.34 -2.19 -16.41
N GLY A 156 -17.04 -2.85 -17.50
CA GLY A 156 -16.41 -2.29 -18.68
C GLY A 156 -17.26 -2.59 -19.92
N GLU A 157 -17.11 -1.80 -20.96
CA GLU A 157 -17.66 -2.09 -22.28
C GLU A 157 -16.64 -2.94 -23.06
N MET A 158 -17.02 -4.13 -23.44
CA MET A 158 -16.27 -4.88 -24.44
C MET A 158 -16.57 -4.21 -25.79
N GLY A 159 -15.61 -3.43 -26.30
CA GLY A 159 -15.73 -2.66 -27.53
C GLY A 159 -16.29 -3.48 -28.69
N GLY A 160 -17.21 -2.84 -29.42
CA GLY A 160 -18.15 -3.43 -30.32
C GLY A 160 -17.62 -4.38 -31.38
N ALA A 161 -18.56 -5.18 -31.84
CA ALA A 161 -18.55 -6.10 -32.96
C ALA A 161 -17.78 -7.42 -32.74
N GLY A 162 -18.50 -8.44 -32.30
CA GLY A 162 -18.27 -9.80 -32.81
C GLY A 162 -17.09 -10.52 -32.19
N TYR A 163 -17.27 -11.04 -30.99
CA TYR A 163 -16.71 -12.36 -30.72
C TYR A 163 -17.61 -13.38 -31.42
N PRO A 164 -17.04 -14.26 -32.24
CA PRO A 164 -17.77 -15.35 -32.86
C PRO A 164 -18.27 -16.33 -31.85
#